data_58fec6f8aa17652f64f600fcb8f1a424
#
_entry.id   58fec6f8aa17652f64f600fcb8f1a424
#
_cell.length_a   1.000
_cell.length_b   1.000
_cell.length_c   1.000
_cell.angle_alpha   90.00
_cell.angle_beta   90.00
_cell.angle_gamma   90.00
#
_symmetry.space_group_name_H-M   'P 1'
#
loop_
_entity.id
_entity.type
_entity.pdbx_description
1 polymer ?
#
loop_
_entity_poly.entity_id
_entity_poly.type
_entity_poly.pdbx_seq_one_letter_code
_entity_poly.pdbx_strand_id
1 'polypeptide(L)'
;MLDQIKQDIRRTLETAVQNAISEELLQLDQIPEIFFSPTKTPEHGDIATPIALTLAKSAQMPPRKIADIIRDQVNAFNQPLIKQIDVAGPGFINIFISNDWMIEAMNQIYTQGDDFGKTDHGQGKRILVEFVSANPTGPLNIVSGRAAAVGDAIVNLLNVAGYQAVREFYVNDAGGQVWRLGASLDARYRQQLGQADTEIPEGGYHGQYLIDLAQELQQEVGGKYLELDPSERIEAFRDLAIERLLAGQKQSLERFGVHFYVLCRELCMVIL
;
A
#
# COMPACT_ATOMS: atom_id res chain seq x y z
N MET A 1 9.12 6.63 15.33
CA MET A 1 9.43 7.86 16.05
C MET A 1 8.37 8.23 17.09
N LEU A 2 7.12 8.56 16.73
CA LEU A 2 6.07 8.87 17.72
C LEU A 2 5.86 7.75 18.74
N ASP A 3 5.92 6.50 18.28
CA ASP A 3 5.82 5.33 19.17
C ASP A 3 7.05 5.19 20.07
N GLN A 4 8.24 5.59 19.61
CA GLN A 4 9.44 5.61 20.45
C GLN A 4 9.30 6.66 21.57
N ILE A 5 8.83 7.86 21.24
CA ILE A 5 8.56 8.91 22.23
C ILE A 5 7.54 8.44 23.28
N LYS A 6 6.46 7.80 22.84
CA LYS A 6 5.46 7.22 23.76
C LYS A 6 6.06 6.13 24.64
N GLN A 7 6.97 5.29 24.10
CA GLN A 7 7.67 4.29 24.88
C GLN A 7 8.61 4.92 25.94
N ASP A 8 9.33 5.96 25.57
CA ASP A 8 10.24 6.63 26.50
C ASP A 8 9.46 7.38 27.60
N ILE A 9 8.35 8.04 27.26
CA ILE A 9 7.44 8.64 28.25
C ILE A 9 6.82 7.56 29.14
N ARG A 10 6.43 6.40 28.58
CA ARG A 10 5.92 5.25 29.35
C ARG A 10 6.95 4.80 30.39
N ARG A 11 8.20 4.59 29.99
CA ARG A 11 9.30 4.20 30.91
C ARG A 11 9.49 5.23 32.01
N THR A 12 9.40 6.52 31.68
CA THR A 12 9.48 7.59 32.68
C THR A 12 8.37 7.50 33.70
N LEU A 13 7.12 7.29 33.27
CA LEU A 13 5.98 7.14 34.17
C LEU A 13 6.08 5.83 35.00
N GLU A 14 6.51 4.74 34.40
CA GLU A 14 6.76 3.48 35.12
C GLU A 14 7.83 3.66 36.21
N THR A 15 8.91 4.38 35.89
CA THR A 15 9.96 4.72 36.86
C THR A 15 9.42 5.60 37.97
N ALA A 16 8.58 6.60 37.63
CA ALA A 16 7.95 7.49 38.62
C ALA A 16 7.05 6.70 39.59
N VAL A 17 6.24 5.77 39.07
CA VAL A 17 5.41 4.89 39.90
C VAL A 17 6.25 3.96 40.76
N GLN A 18 7.32 3.40 40.20
CA GLN A 18 8.24 2.51 40.95
C GLN A 18 8.94 3.26 42.11
N ASN A 19 9.36 4.49 41.87
CA ASN A 19 9.95 5.33 42.93
C ASN A 19 8.93 5.65 44.01
N ALA A 20 7.70 6.02 43.64
CA ALA A 20 6.63 6.25 44.58
C ALA A 20 6.32 5.01 45.46
N ILE A 21 6.47 3.79 44.91
CA ILE A 21 6.36 2.56 45.68
C ILE A 21 7.55 2.43 46.64
N SER A 22 8.77 2.66 46.15
CA SER A 22 9.99 2.52 46.93
C SER A 22 10.06 3.55 48.11
N GLU A 23 9.44 4.73 47.92
CA GLU A 23 9.30 5.78 48.94
C GLU A 23 8.07 5.60 49.83
N GLU A 24 7.39 4.46 49.72
CA GLU A 24 6.16 4.14 50.50
C GLU A 24 5.00 5.14 50.28
N LEU A 25 5.05 5.92 49.20
CA LEU A 25 3.99 6.87 48.82
C LEU A 25 2.80 6.18 48.17
N LEU A 26 3.04 5.06 47.47
CA LEU A 26 2.04 4.19 46.87
C LEU A 26 2.28 2.73 47.29
N GLN A 27 1.20 2.02 47.58
CA GLN A 27 1.22 0.59 47.87
C GLN A 27 0.58 -0.16 46.69
N LEU A 28 1.40 -0.82 45.87
CA LEU A 28 0.98 -1.55 44.68
C LEU A 28 1.76 -2.86 44.53
N ASP A 29 1.05 -3.93 44.15
CA ASP A 29 1.67 -5.23 43.87
C ASP A 29 2.28 -5.28 42.46
N GLN A 30 1.68 -4.52 41.50
CA GLN A 30 2.15 -4.46 40.11
C GLN A 30 1.75 -3.15 39.46
N ILE A 31 2.52 -2.72 38.46
CA ILE A 31 2.23 -1.55 37.63
C ILE A 31 1.48 -2.08 36.39
N PRO A 32 0.24 -1.63 36.12
CA PRO A 32 -0.48 -2.00 34.91
C PRO A 32 0.12 -1.32 33.69
N GLU A 33 -0.24 -1.80 32.51
CA GLU A 33 0.15 -1.17 31.24
C GLU A 33 -0.37 0.28 31.18
N ILE A 34 0.54 1.20 30.81
CA ILE A 34 0.23 2.63 30.68
C ILE A 34 -0.22 2.95 29.27
N PHE A 35 -1.47 3.35 29.10
CA PHE A 35 -2.05 3.75 27.83
C PHE A 35 -2.04 5.28 27.69
N PHE A 36 -1.87 5.74 26.44
CA PHE A 36 -1.94 7.15 26.09
C PHE A 36 -3.07 7.38 25.09
N SER A 37 -3.73 8.53 25.25
CA SER A 37 -4.69 9.05 24.28
C SER A 37 -4.29 10.48 23.87
N PRO A 38 -4.56 10.90 22.63
CA PRO A 38 -4.39 12.29 22.25
C PRO A 38 -5.35 13.17 23.06
N THR A 39 -4.93 14.36 23.40
CA THR A 39 -5.79 15.34 24.07
C THR A 39 -6.75 16.00 23.07
N LYS A 40 -7.86 16.53 23.56
CA LYS A 40 -8.87 17.18 22.69
C LYS A 40 -8.49 18.60 22.29
N THR A 41 -7.74 19.28 23.12
CA THR A 41 -7.33 20.68 22.91
C THR A 41 -5.87 20.86 23.31
N PRO A 42 -5.14 21.78 22.67
CA PRO A 42 -3.73 22.05 22.98
C PRO A 42 -3.47 22.47 24.44
N GLU A 43 -4.47 23.07 25.07
CA GLU A 43 -4.37 23.51 26.49
C GLU A 43 -4.27 22.30 27.45
N HIS A 44 -4.62 21.11 27.00
CA HIS A 44 -4.51 19.89 27.77
C HIS A 44 -3.26 19.05 27.41
N GLY A 45 -2.28 19.67 26.74
CA GLY A 45 -1.05 18.97 26.32
C GLY A 45 -1.22 18.14 25.05
N ASP A 46 -0.22 17.34 24.74
CA ASP A 46 -0.15 16.53 23.53
C ASP A 46 -0.80 15.14 23.72
N ILE A 47 -0.53 14.53 24.87
CA ILE A 47 -1.06 13.20 25.24
C ILE A 47 -1.53 13.20 26.70
N ALA A 48 -2.49 12.32 26.99
CA ALA A 48 -2.98 12.11 28.35
C ALA A 48 -3.01 10.62 28.70
N THR A 49 -2.86 10.32 29.99
CA THR A 49 -2.98 8.95 30.51
C THR A 49 -3.94 8.89 31.70
N PRO A 50 -4.81 7.86 31.78
CA PRO A 50 -5.67 7.60 32.92
C PRO A 50 -5.00 6.73 34.00
N ILE A 51 -3.67 6.59 34.00
CA ILE A 51 -2.98 5.62 34.88
C ILE A 51 -3.37 5.76 36.35
N ALA A 52 -3.47 6.98 36.86
CA ALA A 52 -3.85 7.21 38.26
C ALA A 52 -5.28 6.74 38.59
N LEU A 53 -6.20 6.83 37.62
CA LEU A 53 -7.56 6.26 37.75
C LEU A 53 -7.51 4.73 37.83
N THR A 54 -6.66 4.11 37.01
CA THR A 54 -6.46 2.66 36.99
C THR A 54 -5.86 2.16 38.29
N LEU A 55 -4.93 2.90 38.88
CA LEU A 55 -4.25 2.55 40.14
C LEU A 55 -5.09 2.78 41.39
N ALA A 56 -6.15 3.59 41.32
CA ALA A 56 -6.91 4.06 42.48
C ALA A 56 -7.44 2.93 43.38
N LYS A 57 -7.94 1.86 42.76
CA LYS A 57 -8.49 0.72 43.51
C LYS A 57 -7.40 -0.08 44.22
N SER A 58 -6.28 -0.34 43.55
CA SER A 58 -5.16 -1.15 44.08
C SER A 58 -4.41 -0.37 45.16
N ALA A 59 -4.15 0.92 44.94
CA ALA A 59 -3.50 1.81 45.90
C ALA A 59 -4.41 2.25 47.05
N GLN A 60 -5.70 1.96 47.04
CA GLN A 60 -6.71 2.42 48.01
C GLN A 60 -6.63 3.92 48.26
N MET A 61 -6.37 4.72 47.22
CA MET A 61 -6.13 6.14 47.30
C MET A 61 -6.93 6.90 46.22
N PRO A 62 -7.37 8.14 46.48
CA PRO A 62 -8.04 8.94 45.47
C PRO A 62 -7.17 9.13 44.21
N PRO A 63 -7.73 8.94 43.01
CA PRO A 63 -6.94 9.01 41.77
C PRO A 63 -6.17 10.32 41.60
N ARG A 64 -6.77 11.46 42.01
CA ARG A 64 -6.11 12.74 41.90
C ARG A 64 -4.85 12.83 42.76
N LYS A 65 -4.87 12.24 43.97
CA LYS A 65 -3.69 12.18 44.85
C LYS A 65 -2.59 11.32 44.24
N ILE A 66 -2.96 10.19 43.61
CA ILE A 66 -2.00 9.34 42.88
C ILE A 66 -1.40 10.11 41.72
N ALA A 67 -2.23 10.85 40.95
CA ALA A 67 -1.75 11.65 39.82
C ALA A 67 -0.78 12.77 40.28
N ASP A 68 -1.04 13.39 41.39
CA ASP A 68 -0.14 14.41 41.99
C ASP A 68 1.19 13.78 42.41
N ILE A 69 1.18 12.60 43.03
CA ILE A 69 2.41 11.84 43.38
C ILE A 69 3.22 11.51 42.13
N ILE A 70 2.58 10.94 41.10
CA ILE A 70 3.25 10.60 39.85
C ILE A 70 3.86 11.84 39.19
N ARG A 71 3.09 12.97 39.12
CA ARG A 71 3.58 14.23 38.58
C ARG A 71 4.84 14.69 39.32
N ASP A 72 4.80 14.69 40.68
CA ASP A 72 5.89 15.18 41.50
C ASP A 72 7.14 14.27 41.32
N GLN A 73 6.98 12.96 41.21
CA GLN A 73 8.05 12.04 40.90
C GLN A 73 8.65 12.28 39.49
N VAL A 74 7.80 12.52 38.47
CA VAL A 74 8.29 12.85 37.12
C VAL A 74 9.06 14.17 37.13
N ASN A 75 8.57 15.19 37.85
CA ASN A 75 9.24 16.47 37.92
C ASN A 75 10.60 16.39 38.68
N ALA A 76 10.82 15.39 39.51
CA ALA A 76 12.10 15.13 40.15
C ALA A 76 13.15 14.60 39.17
N PHE A 77 12.76 14.06 38.00
CA PHE A 77 13.67 13.61 36.97
C PHE A 77 14.03 14.77 36.03
N ASN A 78 15.27 14.77 35.57
CA ASN A 78 15.66 15.61 34.44
C ASN A 78 15.23 14.93 33.12
N GLN A 79 13.97 15.16 32.73
CA GLN A 79 13.38 14.53 31.53
C GLN A 79 13.29 15.54 30.38
N PRO A 80 14.19 15.45 29.39
CA PRO A 80 14.21 16.40 28.28
C PRO A 80 12.99 16.26 27.36
N LEU A 81 12.30 15.11 27.36
CA LEU A 81 11.15 14.85 26.50
C LEU A 81 9.83 15.45 27.03
N ILE A 82 9.74 15.70 28.34
CA ILE A 82 8.54 16.24 29.00
C ILE A 82 8.78 17.68 29.36
N LYS A 83 8.08 18.59 28.67
CA LYS A 83 8.12 20.03 28.99
C LYS A 83 7.34 20.36 30.25
N GLN A 84 6.16 19.74 30.42
CA GLN A 84 5.24 19.99 31.51
C GLN A 84 4.32 18.77 31.69
N ILE A 85 3.90 18.55 32.93
CA ILE A 85 2.95 17.52 33.31
C ILE A 85 1.91 18.10 34.25
N ASP A 86 0.63 17.97 33.90
CA ASP A 86 -0.49 18.55 34.66
C ASP A 86 -1.49 17.48 35.06
N VAL A 87 -2.13 17.68 36.18
CA VAL A 87 -3.22 16.84 36.68
C VAL A 87 -4.58 17.46 36.36
N ALA A 88 -5.41 16.80 35.61
CA ALA A 88 -6.71 17.25 35.16
C ALA A 88 -7.87 16.39 35.67
N GLY A 89 -9.01 17.01 35.91
CA GLY A 89 -10.25 16.32 36.29
C GLY A 89 -10.08 15.40 37.52
N PRO A 90 -10.59 14.17 37.45
CA PRO A 90 -10.55 13.22 38.57
C PRO A 90 -9.20 12.54 38.77
N GLY A 91 -8.19 12.80 37.92
CA GLY A 91 -6.87 12.17 38.00
C GLY A 91 -6.29 11.77 36.65
N PHE A 92 -6.68 12.43 35.55
CA PHE A 92 -5.96 12.34 34.29
C PHE A 92 -4.62 13.07 34.41
N ILE A 93 -3.59 12.48 33.81
CA ILE A 93 -2.27 13.09 33.71
C ILE A 93 -2.08 13.56 32.29
N ASN A 94 -1.99 14.86 32.09
CA ASN A 94 -1.75 15.52 30.82
C ASN A 94 -0.26 15.80 30.65
N ILE A 95 0.30 15.48 29.51
CA ILE A 95 1.72 15.58 29.22
C ILE A 95 1.93 16.50 28.03
N PHE A 96 2.75 17.54 28.22
CA PHE A 96 3.24 18.43 27.20
C PHE A 96 4.64 17.96 26.80
N ILE A 97 4.81 17.59 25.55
CA ILE A 97 6.08 17.09 25.02
C ILE A 97 6.99 18.29 24.71
N SER A 98 8.26 18.20 25.05
CA SER A 98 9.24 19.24 24.70
C SER A 98 9.40 19.34 23.18
N ASN A 99 9.69 20.54 22.67
CA ASN A 99 9.98 20.74 21.26
C ASN A 99 11.31 20.12 20.83
N ASP A 100 12.18 19.73 21.75
CA ASP A 100 13.48 19.15 21.45
C ASP A 100 13.39 17.85 20.66
N TRP A 101 12.30 17.08 20.85
CA TRP A 101 12.03 15.90 20.03
C TRP A 101 11.81 16.23 18.56
N MET A 102 11.25 17.41 18.24
CA MET A 102 11.07 17.83 16.85
C MET A 102 12.42 18.06 16.17
N ILE A 103 13.35 18.67 16.89
CA ILE A 103 14.72 18.92 16.41
C ILE A 103 15.42 17.57 16.17
N GLU A 104 15.31 16.64 17.12
CA GLU A 104 15.84 15.29 16.96
C GLU A 104 15.17 14.54 15.79
N ALA A 105 13.85 14.69 15.65
CA ALA A 105 13.10 14.14 14.51
C ALA A 105 13.61 14.69 13.17
N MET A 106 13.81 15.98 13.08
CA MET A 106 14.35 16.62 11.87
C MET A 106 15.76 16.13 11.56
N ASN A 107 16.62 15.99 12.58
CA ASN A 107 17.97 15.45 12.44
C ASN A 107 17.94 14.01 11.94
N GLN A 108 17.03 13.17 12.45
CA GLN A 108 16.85 11.80 11.98
C GLN A 108 16.36 11.73 10.53
N ILE A 109 15.37 12.57 10.15
CA ILE A 109 14.92 12.69 8.76
C ILE A 109 16.07 13.06 7.86
N TYR A 110 16.85 14.07 8.24
CA TYR A 110 18.00 14.53 7.45
C TYR A 110 19.08 13.45 7.32
N THR A 111 19.38 12.75 8.40
CA THR A 111 20.43 11.72 8.44
C THR A 111 20.04 10.44 7.69
N GLN A 112 18.78 10.02 7.81
CA GLN A 112 18.26 8.82 7.17
C GLN A 112 17.86 9.06 5.70
N GLY A 113 17.54 10.29 5.32
CA GLY A 113 17.14 10.63 3.95
C GLY A 113 16.00 9.73 3.45
N ASP A 114 16.21 9.06 2.31
CA ASP A 114 15.22 8.17 1.69
C ASP A 114 14.94 6.88 2.49
N ASP A 115 15.72 6.60 3.53
CA ASP A 115 15.48 5.46 4.41
C ASP A 115 14.58 5.81 5.61
N PHE A 116 14.25 7.10 5.77
CA PHE A 116 13.36 7.51 6.84
C PHE A 116 11.97 6.88 6.71
N GLY A 117 11.51 6.26 7.79
CA GLY A 117 10.24 5.55 7.85
C GLY A 117 10.29 4.08 7.43
N LYS A 118 11.41 3.60 6.91
CA LYS A 118 11.58 2.17 6.66
C LYS A 118 11.63 1.38 7.97
N THR A 119 11.06 0.19 7.94
CA THR A 119 11.06 -0.75 9.08
C THR A 119 11.51 -2.13 8.62
N ASP A 120 11.87 -3.00 9.56
CA ASP A 120 12.23 -4.39 9.30
C ASP A 120 11.09 -5.37 9.72
N HIS A 121 9.86 -4.91 9.72
CA HIS A 121 8.70 -5.72 10.11
C HIS A 121 8.55 -6.97 9.23
N GLY A 122 8.81 -6.82 7.95
CA GLY A 122 8.74 -7.89 6.96
C GLY A 122 9.86 -8.93 7.04
N GLN A 123 10.98 -8.61 7.71
CA GLN A 123 12.15 -9.51 7.85
C GLN A 123 12.61 -10.12 6.52
N GLY A 124 12.55 -9.36 5.44
CA GLY A 124 12.94 -9.82 4.10
C GLY A 124 12.05 -10.92 3.50
N LYS A 125 10.88 -11.21 4.06
CA LYS A 125 9.96 -12.21 3.51
C LYS A 125 9.51 -11.81 2.11
N ARG A 126 9.52 -12.76 1.19
CA ARG A 126 9.11 -12.54 -0.20
C ARG A 126 7.60 -12.55 -0.32
N ILE A 127 7.05 -11.57 -1.04
CA ILE A 127 5.62 -11.44 -1.33
C ILE A 127 5.46 -11.19 -2.83
N LEU A 128 4.60 -11.95 -3.48
CA LEU A 128 4.16 -11.71 -4.85
C LEU A 128 2.79 -11.03 -4.80
N VAL A 129 2.67 -9.87 -5.44
CA VAL A 129 1.41 -9.11 -5.51
C VAL A 129 0.97 -9.06 -6.97
N GLU A 130 -0.09 -9.79 -7.26
CA GLU A 130 -0.74 -9.77 -8.56
C GLU A 130 -1.79 -8.68 -8.62
N PHE A 131 -1.76 -7.84 -9.66
CA PHE A 131 -2.77 -6.81 -9.87
C PHE A 131 -2.83 -6.36 -11.33
N VAL A 132 -3.91 -5.66 -11.70
CA VAL A 132 -4.33 -5.35 -13.06
C VAL A 132 -4.76 -6.60 -13.80
N SER A 133 -3.84 -7.47 -14.21
CA SER A 133 -4.07 -8.77 -14.87
C SER A 133 -5.20 -8.72 -15.92
N ALA A 134 -5.14 -7.70 -16.80
CA ALA A 134 -6.15 -7.43 -17.79
C ALA A 134 -5.98 -8.36 -18.99
N ASN A 135 -7.09 -8.91 -19.51
CA ASN A 135 -7.08 -9.70 -20.72
C ASN A 135 -6.50 -8.91 -21.90
N PRO A 136 -5.66 -9.53 -22.76
CA PRO A 136 -5.04 -8.86 -23.90
C PRO A 136 -6.02 -8.70 -25.08
N THR A 137 -7.27 -8.34 -24.79
CA THR A 137 -8.34 -8.20 -25.77
C THR A 137 -8.72 -6.76 -26.07
N GLY A 138 -7.97 -5.81 -25.51
CA GLY A 138 -8.16 -4.39 -25.75
C GLY A 138 -7.25 -3.50 -24.88
N PRO A 139 -7.36 -2.17 -25.03
CA PRO A 139 -6.63 -1.22 -24.20
C PRO A 139 -7.12 -1.26 -22.75
N LEU A 140 -6.24 -0.81 -21.82
CA LEU A 140 -6.59 -0.67 -20.41
C LEU A 140 -7.68 0.40 -20.22
N ASN A 141 -8.51 0.22 -19.22
CA ASN A 141 -9.57 1.14 -18.85
C ASN A 141 -9.33 1.75 -17.46
N ILE A 142 -10.27 2.59 -16.99
CA ILE A 142 -10.17 3.28 -15.70
C ILE A 142 -10.12 2.30 -14.50
N VAL A 143 -10.75 1.12 -14.62
CA VAL A 143 -10.71 0.09 -13.57
C VAL A 143 -9.30 -0.49 -13.48
N SER A 144 -8.65 -0.74 -14.62
CA SER A 144 -7.25 -1.17 -14.68
C SER A 144 -6.32 -0.11 -14.10
N GLY A 145 -6.53 1.17 -14.39
CA GLY A 145 -5.78 2.28 -13.81
C GLY A 145 -5.91 2.36 -12.29
N ARG A 146 -7.13 2.15 -11.77
CA ARG A 146 -7.35 2.06 -10.31
C ARG A 146 -6.61 0.88 -9.69
N ALA A 147 -6.70 -0.30 -10.30
CA ALA A 147 -6.00 -1.48 -9.83
C ALA A 147 -4.48 -1.28 -9.83
N ALA A 148 -3.94 -0.63 -10.88
CA ALA A 148 -2.53 -0.29 -10.99
C ALA A 148 -2.08 0.63 -9.85
N ALA A 149 -2.80 1.72 -9.58
CA ALA A 149 -2.47 2.67 -8.52
C ALA A 149 -2.48 2.02 -7.13
N VAL A 150 -3.51 1.22 -6.82
CA VAL A 150 -3.64 0.56 -5.53
C VAL A 150 -2.59 -0.54 -5.36
N GLY A 151 -2.38 -1.38 -6.38
CA GLY A 151 -1.42 -2.47 -6.33
C GLY A 151 0.01 -1.97 -6.18
N ASP A 152 0.37 -0.92 -6.93
CA ASP A 152 1.69 -0.30 -6.83
C ASP A 152 1.94 0.31 -5.44
N ALA A 153 0.95 1.02 -4.89
CA ALA A 153 1.04 1.58 -3.55
C ALA A 153 1.22 0.48 -2.49
N ILE A 154 0.51 -0.66 -2.60
CA ILE A 154 0.66 -1.80 -1.69
C ILE A 154 2.08 -2.36 -1.76
N VAL A 155 2.63 -2.58 -2.97
CA VAL A 155 3.99 -3.12 -3.12
C VAL A 155 5.02 -2.15 -2.53
N ASN A 156 4.87 -0.85 -2.77
CA ASN A 156 5.77 0.16 -2.22
C ASN A 156 5.72 0.18 -0.69
N LEU A 157 4.53 0.14 -0.09
CA LEU A 157 4.37 0.07 1.38
C LEU A 157 4.96 -1.20 1.97
N LEU A 158 4.77 -2.36 1.33
CA LEU A 158 5.36 -3.62 1.76
C LEU A 158 6.89 -3.56 1.75
N ASN A 159 7.49 -2.99 0.70
CA ASN A 159 8.94 -2.84 0.61
C ASN A 159 9.47 -1.88 1.68
N VAL A 160 8.78 -0.77 1.97
CA VAL A 160 9.11 0.13 3.09
C VAL A 160 8.99 -0.58 4.44
N ALA A 161 8.05 -1.53 4.57
CA ALA A 161 7.87 -2.33 5.77
C ALA A 161 8.88 -3.50 5.91
N GLY A 162 9.88 -3.62 5.02
CA GLY A 162 10.95 -4.62 5.09
C GLY A 162 10.63 -5.96 4.44
N TYR A 163 9.56 -6.05 3.64
CA TYR A 163 9.31 -7.20 2.77
C TYR A 163 10.10 -7.08 1.45
N GLN A 164 10.22 -8.19 0.73
CA GLN A 164 10.66 -8.24 -0.67
C GLN A 164 9.42 -8.46 -1.56
N ALA A 165 8.65 -7.39 -1.76
CA ALA A 165 7.43 -7.45 -2.54
C ALA A 165 7.72 -7.23 -4.02
N VAL A 166 7.19 -8.12 -4.88
CA VAL A 166 7.35 -8.12 -6.33
C VAL A 166 5.98 -7.98 -7.00
N ARG A 167 5.94 -7.26 -8.13
CA ARG A 167 4.73 -7.03 -8.93
C ARG A 167 4.58 -8.12 -9.97
N GLU A 168 3.41 -8.72 -10.04
CA GLU A 168 3.03 -9.70 -11.06
C GLU A 168 1.85 -9.22 -11.88
N PHE A 169 1.93 -9.43 -13.19
CA PHE A 169 0.84 -9.28 -14.13
C PHE A 169 0.56 -10.63 -14.78
N TYR A 170 -0.64 -11.18 -14.55
CA TYR A 170 -1.07 -12.40 -15.19
C TYR A 170 -1.72 -12.09 -16.54
N VAL A 171 -1.26 -12.77 -17.58
CA VAL A 171 -1.75 -12.64 -18.96
C VAL A 171 -2.64 -13.83 -19.28
N ASN A 172 -3.93 -13.60 -19.38
CA ASN A 172 -4.88 -14.59 -19.86
C ASN A 172 -4.91 -14.58 -21.39
N ASP A 173 -3.98 -15.31 -22.02
CA ASP A 173 -3.78 -15.38 -23.47
C ASP A 173 -4.34 -16.68 -24.10
N ALA A 174 -5.20 -17.40 -23.39
CA ALA A 174 -5.84 -18.63 -23.87
C ALA A 174 -7.38 -18.53 -23.91
N GLY A 175 -7.99 -19.52 -24.53
CA GLY A 175 -9.45 -19.70 -24.55
C GLY A 175 -10.22 -18.92 -25.62
N GLY A 176 -11.54 -18.95 -25.51
CA GLY A 176 -12.45 -18.43 -26.54
C GLY A 176 -12.41 -16.91 -26.75
N GLN A 177 -11.94 -16.12 -25.76
CA GLN A 177 -11.85 -14.67 -25.90
C GLN A 177 -10.77 -14.26 -26.90
N VAL A 178 -9.59 -14.84 -26.81
CA VAL A 178 -8.48 -14.54 -27.72
C VAL A 178 -8.74 -15.06 -29.13
N TRP A 179 -9.48 -16.20 -29.26
CA TRP A 179 -9.95 -16.65 -30.57
C TRP A 179 -10.89 -15.62 -31.22
N ARG A 180 -11.88 -15.14 -30.46
CA ARG A 180 -12.80 -14.08 -30.95
C ARG A 180 -12.06 -12.80 -31.31
N LEU A 181 -10.99 -12.47 -30.58
CA LEU A 181 -10.14 -11.33 -30.90
C LEU A 181 -9.50 -11.50 -32.29
N GLY A 182 -8.87 -12.66 -32.56
CA GLY A 182 -8.28 -12.98 -33.86
C GLY A 182 -9.30 -12.92 -34.99
N ALA A 183 -10.48 -13.53 -34.79
CA ALA A 183 -11.57 -13.51 -35.78
C ALA A 183 -12.13 -12.09 -36.01
N SER A 184 -12.16 -11.25 -34.96
CA SER A 184 -12.58 -9.85 -35.10
C SER A 184 -11.55 -9.01 -35.88
N LEU A 185 -10.25 -9.26 -35.65
CA LEU A 185 -9.19 -8.62 -36.43
C LEU A 185 -9.19 -9.06 -37.88
N ASP A 186 -9.44 -10.37 -38.16
CA ASP A 186 -9.62 -10.89 -39.52
C ASP A 186 -10.74 -10.16 -40.26
N ALA A 187 -11.90 -10.01 -39.61
CA ALA A 187 -13.01 -9.31 -40.20
C ALA A 187 -12.66 -7.84 -40.51
N ARG A 188 -12.03 -7.12 -39.58
CA ARG A 188 -11.58 -5.73 -39.78
C ARG A 188 -10.54 -5.61 -40.89
N TYR A 189 -9.56 -6.51 -40.94
CA TYR A 189 -8.55 -6.50 -41.99
C TYR A 189 -9.15 -6.74 -43.39
N ARG A 190 -10.09 -7.66 -43.51
CA ARG A 190 -10.81 -7.91 -44.77
C ARG A 190 -11.66 -6.73 -45.20
N GLN A 191 -12.31 -6.03 -44.24
CA GLN A 191 -13.02 -4.79 -44.51
C GLN A 191 -12.10 -3.70 -45.08
N GLN A 192 -10.88 -3.54 -44.54
CA GLN A 192 -9.88 -2.61 -45.04
C GLN A 192 -9.40 -2.93 -46.46
N LEU A 193 -9.46 -4.20 -46.85
CA LEU A 193 -9.09 -4.67 -48.21
C LEU A 193 -10.27 -4.69 -49.19
N GLY A 194 -11.39 -4.02 -48.85
CA GLY A 194 -12.55 -3.84 -49.76
C GLY A 194 -13.64 -4.92 -49.64
N GLN A 195 -13.50 -5.86 -48.69
CA GLN A 195 -14.55 -6.86 -48.39
C GLN A 195 -15.54 -6.29 -47.34
N ALA A 196 -16.26 -5.21 -47.68
CA ALA A 196 -17.05 -4.44 -46.74
C ALA A 196 -18.16 -5.25 -46.04
N ASP A 197 -18.70 -6.28 -46.69
CA ASP A 197 -19.79 -7.11 -46.15
C ASP A 197 -19.31 -8.18 -45.15
N THR A 198 -18.01 -8.17 -44.75
CA THR A 198 -17.51 -9.08 -43.74
C THR A 198 -18.02 -8.71 -42.36
N GLU A 199 -18.78 -9.60 -41.73
CA GLU A 199 -19.32 -9.40 -40.39
C GLU A 199 -18.29 -9.80 -39.31
N ILE A 200 -18.32 -9.08 -38.19
CA ILE A 200 -17.61 -9.46 -36.98
C ILE A 200 -18.38 -10.62 -36.34
N PRO A 201 -17.69 -11.68 -35.87
CA PRO A 201 -18.35 -12.82 -35.24
C PRO A 201 -19.17 -12.41 -34.00
N GLU A 202 -20.20 -13.17 -33.69
CA GLU A 202 -21.01 -12.95 -32.48
C GLU A 202 -20.12 -12.97 -31.22
N GLY A 203 -20.30 -11.96 -30.34
CA GLY A 203 -19.46 -11.77 -29.17
C GLY A 203 -18.03 -11.31 -29.47
N GLY A 204 -17.77 -10.88 -30.71
CA GLY A 204 -16.49 -10.31 -31.14
C GLY A 204 -16.27 -8.87 -30.64
N TYR A 205 -15.12 -8.32 -31.01
CA TYR A 205 -14.67 -7.01 -30.54
C TYR A 205 -14.85 -5.95 -31.64
N HIS A 206 -15.49 -4.83 -31.25
CA HIS A 206 -15.86 -3.77 -32.21
C HIS A 206 -15.04 -2.49 -32.05
N GLY A 207 -14.12 -2.45 -31.05
CA GLY A 207 -13.43 -1.23 -30.67
C GLY A 207 -12.58 -0.61 -31.78
N GLN A 208 -12.39 0.71 -31.73
CA GLN A 208 -11.60 1.48 -32.69
C GLN A 208 -10.17 0.96 -32.80
N TYR A 209 -9.57 0.50 -31.70
CA TYR A 209 -8.21 -0.07 -31.67
C TYR A 209 -8.00 -1.25 -32.63
N LEU A 210 -9.06 -2.06 -32.94
CA LEU A 210 -8.98 -3.11 -33.95
C LEU A 210 -9.06 -2.58 -35.38
N ILE A 211 -9.80 -1.51 -35.60
CA ILE A 211 -9.85 -0.85 -36.89
C ILE A 211 -8.48 -0.24 -37.19
N ASP A 212 -7.89 0.44 -36.19
CA ASP A 212 -6.58 1.06 -36.32
C ASP A 212 -5.50 -0.01 -36.59
N LEU A 213 -5.51 -1.12 -35.83
CA LEU A 213 -4.59 -2.23 -36.03
C LEU A 213 -4.76 -2.90 -37.40
N ALA A 214 -5.98 -3.09 -37.87
CA ALA A 214 -6.24 -3.65 -39.20
C ALA A 214 -5.74 -2.72 -40.31
N GLN A 215 -5.84 -1.40 -40.13
CA GLN A 215 -5.36 -0.39 -41.03
C GLN A 215 -3.81 -0.36 -41.07
N GLU A 216 -3.16 -0.45 -39.92
CA GLU A 216 -1.70 -0.60 -39.82
C GLU A 216 -1.22 -1.84 -40.56
N LEU A 217 -1.86 -2.99 -40.33
CA LEU A 217 -1.53 -4.25 -41.02
C LEU A 217 -1.71 -4.16 -42.54
N GLN A 218 -2.77 -3.53 -43.01
CA GLN A 218 -2.97 -3.30 -44.42
C GLN A 218 -1.79 -2.50 -45.02
N GLN A 219 -1.31 -1.48 -44.32
CA GLN A 219 -0.18 -0.65 -44.76
C GLN A 219 1.15 -1.42 -44.71
N GLU A 220 1.36 -2.25 -43.68
CA GLU A 220 2.60 -3.02 -43.49
C GLU A 220 2.76 -4.16 -44.50
N VAL A 221 1.68 -4.90 -44.73
CA VAL A 221 1.75 -6.19 -45.45
C VAL A 221 0.76 -6.35 -46.63
N GLY A 222 -0.04 -5.34 -46.91
CA GLY A 222 -1.06 -5.38 -47.97
C GLY A 222 -2.08 -6.48 -47.75
N GLY A 223 -2.33 -7.31 -48.75
CA GLY A 223 -3.28 -8.44 -48.72
C GLY A 223 -2.69 -9.81 -48.36
N LYS A 224 -1.42 -9.86 -47.89
CA LYS A 224 -0.65 -11.08 -47.71
C LYS A 224 -1.37 -12.17 -46.88
N TYR A 225 -2.05 -11.79 -45.81
CA TYR A 225 -2.78 -12.72 -44.96
C TYR A 225 -4.01 -13.35 -45.64
N LEU A 226 -4.53 -12.77 -46.73
CA LEU A 226 -5.64 -13.39 -47.49
C LEU A 226 -5.23 -14.68 -48.25
N GLU A 227 -3.92 -14.91 -48.38
CA GLU A 227 -3.37 -16.13 -49.00
C GLU A 227 -3.42 -17.35 -48.05
N LEU A 228 -3.60 -17.12 -46.73
CA LEU A 228 -3.73 -18.18 -45.73
C LEU A 228 -5.14 -18.76 -45.69
N ASP A 229 -5.24 -20.02 -45.28
CA ASP A 229 -6.53 -20.60 -44.92
C ASP A 229 -7.20 -19.79 -43.80
N PRO A 230 -8.56 -19.70 -43.79
CA PRO A 230 -9.29 -18.90 -42.83
C PRO A 230 -8.95 -19.22 -41.36
N SER A 231 -8.75 -20.50 -41.03
CA SER A 231 -8.36 -20.91 -39.68
C SER A 231 -6.94 -20.46 -39.30
N GLU A 232 -5.98 -20.67 -40.19
CA GLU A 232 -4.59 -20.26 -40.00
C GLU A 232 -4.47 -18.74 -39.89
N ARG A 233 -5.25 -18.00 -40.68
CA ARG A 233 -5.28 -16.54 -40.66
C ARG A 233 -5.84 -16.02 -39.35
N ILE A 234 -6.90 -16.61 -38.81
CA ILE A 234 -7.47 -16.21 -37.50
C ILE A 234 -6.46 -16.48 -36.40
N GLU A 235 -5.73 -17.60 -36.44
CA GLU A 235 -4.67 -17.90 -35.45
C GLU A 235 -3.53 -16.87 -35.52
N ALA A 236 -3.05 -16.58 -36.74
CA ALA A 236 -2.02 -15.56 -36.96
C ALA A 236 -2.46 -14.17 -36.42
N PHE A 237 -3.72 -13.82 -36.69
CA PHE A 237 -4.26 -12.52 -36.17
C PHE A 237 -4.51 -12.54 -34.66
N ARG A 238 -4.85 -13.68 -34.07
CA ARG A 238 -4.92 -13.84 -32.61
C ARG A 238 -3.57 -13.51 -31.98
N ASP A 239 -2.52 -14.15 -32.44
CA ASP A 239 -1.18 -14.01 -31.86
C ASP A 239 -0.64 -12.59 -32.04
N LEU A 240 -0.84 -12.02 -33.22
CA LEU A 240 -0.45 -10.65 -33.52
C LEU A 240 -1.24 -9.63 -32.70
N ALA A 241 -2.56 -9.82 -32.57
CA ALA A 241 -3.38 -8.91 -31.75
C ALA A 241 -2.97 -8.96 -30.27
N ILE A 242 -2.73 -10.16 -29.72
CA ILE A 242 -2.24 -10.32 -28.35
C ILE A 242 -0.93 -9.58 -28.15
N GLU A 243 0.05 -9.77 -29.04
CA GLU A 243 1.36 -9.11 -28.96
C GLU A 243 1.23 -7.58 -28.95
N ARG A 244 0.50 -7.01 -29.93
CA ARG A 244 0.34 -5.56 -30.08
C ARG A 244 -0.43 -4.95 -28.91
N LEU A 245 -1.50 -5.60 -28.44
CA LEU A 245 -2.31 -5.10 -27.33
C LEU A 245 -1.57 -5.21 -26.00
N LEU A 246 -0.83 -6.28 -25.73
CA LEU A 246 0.02 -6.38 -24.55
C LEU A 246 1.10 -5.31 -24.53
N ALA A 247 1.75 -5.08 -25.66
CA ALA A 247 2.74 -4.01 -25.78
C ALA A 247 2.14 -2.64 -25.45
N GLY A 248 0.93 -2.36 -25.97
CA GLY A 248 0.19 -1.13 -25.67
C GLY A 248 -0.23 -1.01 -24.19
N GLN A 249 -0.68 -2.10 -23.58
CA GLN A 249 -1.01 -2.16 -22.15
C GLN A 249 0.23 -1.91 -21.30
N LYS A 250 1.35 -2.56 -21.60
CA LYS A 250 2.63 -2.37 -20.93
C LYS A 250 3.09 -0.90 -21.02
N GLN A 251 3.09 -0.34 -22.21
CA GLN A 251 3.45 1.06 -22.42
C GLN A 251 2.56 2.01 -21.60
N SER A 252 1.25 1.73 -21.53
CA SER A 252 0.30 2.54 -20.75
C SER A 252 0.62 2.48 -19.26
N LEU A 253 0.95 1.32 -18.71
CA LEU A 253 1.34 1.13 -17.32
C LEU A 253 2.68 1.80 -17.01
N GLU A 254 3.67 1.68 -17.89
CA GLU A 254 4.96 2.34 -17.74
C GLU A 254 4.84 3.87 -17.75
N ARG A 255 4.00 4.43 -18.63
CA ARG A 255 3.66 5.87 -18.63
C ARG A 255 2.93 6.31 -17.37
N PHE A 256 2.17 5.42 -16.75
CA PHE A 256 1.51 5.64 -15.45
C PHE A 256 2.48 5.48 -14.27
N GLY A 257 3.73 5.05 -14.51
CA GLY A 257 4.75 4.86 -13.48
C GLY A 257 4.72 3.49 -12.80
N VAL A 258 3.97 2.52 -13.34
CA VAL A 258 3.86 1.17 -12.78
C VAL A 258 4.62 0.18 -13.64
N HIS A 259 5.60 -0.51 -13.04
CA HIS A 259 6.48 -1.46 -13.71
C HIS A 259 6.29 -2.86 -13.12
N PHE A 260 5.99 -3.84 -13.96
CA PHE A 260 5.88 -5.24 -13.59
C PHE A 260 7.17 -6.00 -13.90
N TYR A 261 7.60 -6.84 -12.97
CA TYR A 261 8.81 -7.65 -13.10
C TYR A 261 8.53 -9.10 -13.46
N VAL A 262 7.31 -9.58 -13.19
CA VAL A 262 6.85 -10.94 -13.51
C VAL A 262 5.66 -10.83 -14.46
N LEU A 263 5.79 -11.48 -15.62
CA LEU A 263 4.71 -11.68 -16.59
C LEU A 263 4.45 -13.18 -16.64
N CYS A 264 3.36 -13.62 -16.03
CA CYS A 264 2.92 -15.01 -16.10
C CYS A 264 1.89 -15.16 -17.23
N ARG A 265 2.07 -16.11 -18.12
CA ARG A 265 1.14 -16.42 -19.23
C ARG A 265 0.39 -17.71 -18.95
N GLU A 266 -0.90 -17.74 -19.22
CA GLU A 266 -1.72 -18.95 -19.08
C GLU A 266 -1.20 -20.07 -19.99
N LEU A 267 -0.76 -19.74 -21.19
CA LEU A 267 -0.17 -20.70 -22.15
C LEU A 267 1.07 -21.41 -21.57
N CYS A 268 1.82 -20.78 -20.67
CA CYS A 268 2.98 -21.38 -20.01
C CYS A 268 2.58 -22.36 -18.89
N MET A 269 1.41 -22.19 -18.29
CA MET A 269 0.93 -23.04 -17.19
C MET A 269 0.28 -24.34 -17.67
N VAL A 270 -0.19 -24.39 -18.90
CA VAL A 270 -0.79 -25.59 -19.52
C VAL A 270 0.29 -26.61 -19.94
N ILE A 271 1.56 -26.22 -19.95
CA ILE A 271 2.70 -27.06 -20.36
C ILE A 271 3.43 -27.70 -19.15
N LEU A 272 3.04 -27.33 -17.90
CA LEU A 272 3.54 -27.93 -16.67
C LEU A 272 2.51 -28.87 -16.03
#